data_1e4a44a1a0a87c5ade1b0d808dc965d2
#
_entry.id   1e4a44a1a0a87c5ade1b0d808dc965d2
#
_cell.length_a   1.000
_cell.length_b   1.000
_cell.length_c   1.000
_cell.angle_alpha   90.00
_cell.angle_beta   90.00
_cell.angle_gamma   90.00
#
_symmetry.space_group_name_H-M   'P 1'
#
loop_
_entity.id
_entity.type
_entity.pdbx_description
1 polymer ?
#
loop_
_entity_poly.entity_id
_entity_poly.type
_entity_poly.pdbx_seq_one_letter_code
_entity_poly.pdbx_strand_id
1 'polypeptide(L)'
;MLIGLAFLSICAFWQTYDNIIPLMLQNTFGMRETVTGVLMAMDNVLAVFLLPFFGALSDRTNTRFGRRMPFIAVGTACAVAFYLLIAAADRKGSLALFLIALFGALISMGLYRSPAVALMPDLTPNIYRSRANAIINLMGTVGAVYALVMIRLLSGRTDAATGRTDYFPLFGSVAVLMAAAVAVLALTIHEKKVSAQVNREIAAYKASGAPDADAVQPLDAPGEAADSERKPMAPEVKRSMTFLLLSIFFWFTAYNAVTTAFSRYAVKVWNMQNGGYASCLLVATLAAVAAYVPIGHLSSKLGRKKVIFFGIALLILCYAVASFVTGFAFWLNIMFAIIGIGWASINVNSYPMVVEMSRGADIGKFTGTYYTFSMAAQIFTPIFSGFLLEHVSYRTLFPYAVVFSCIAFLTMTQVKHGDVKPEKRKGIENFDTEE
;
A
#
# COMPACT_ATOMS: atom_id res chain seq x y z
N MET A 1 -12.33 -13.47 -5.26
CA MET A 1 -10.94 -13.86 -5.50
C MET A 1 -10.36 -13.36 -6.83
N LEU A 2 -11.07 -13.49 -7.95
CA LEU A 2 -10.54 -13.08 -9.27
C LEU A 2 -10.16 -11.59 -9.34
N ILE A 3 -10.95 -10.68 -8.75
CA ILE A 3 -10.62 -9.24 -8.67
C ILE A 3 -9.30 -9.02 -7.92
N GLY A 4 -8.98 -9.87 -6.94
CA GLY A 4 -7.71 -9.82 -6.23
C GLY A 4 -6.47 -10.02 -7.08
N LEU A 5 -6.58 -10.60 -8.31
CA LEU A 5 -5.48 -10.71 -9.25
C LEU A 5 -4.95 -9.34 -9.70
N ALA A 6 -5.84 -8.34 -9.80
CA ALA A 6 -5.41 -6.97 -10.06
C ALA A 6 -4.53 -6.43 -8.93
N PHE A 7 -4.93 -6.64 -7.68
CA PHE A 7 -4.15 -6.20 -6.50
C PHE A 7 -2.83 -6.95 -6.38
N LEU A 8 -2.82 -8.25 -6.66
CA LEU A 8 -1.60 -9.05 -6.72
C LEU A 8 -0.58 -8.42 -7.68
N SER A 9 -1.01 -8.06 -8.88
CA SER A 9 -0.11 -7.46 -9.88
C SER A 9 0.32 -6.04 -9.50
N ILE A 10 -0.57 -5.23 -8.94
CA ILE A 10 -0.28 -3.87 -8.46
C ILE A 10 0.78 -3.92 -7.35
N CYS A 11 0.59 -4.76 -6.33
CA CYS A 11 1.52 -4.86 -5.22
C CYS A 11 2.87 -5.45 -5.62
N ALA A 12 2.92 -6.39 -6.58
CA ALA A 12 4.18 -6.90 -7.12
C ALA A 12 4.97 -5.79 -7.84
N PHE A 13 4.29 -4.93 -8.62
CA PHE A 13 4.91 -3.77 -9.25
C PHE A 13 5.49 -2.81 -8.19
N TRP A 14 4.68 -2.36 -7.22
CA TRP A 14 5.13 -1.39 -6.22
C TRP A 14 6.27 -1.92 -5.36
N GLN A 15 6.21 -3.18 -4.95
CA GLN A 15 7.28 -3.79 -4.15
C GLN A 15 8.62 -3.82 -4.91
N THR A 16 8.59 -4.06 -6.21
CA THR A 16 9.82 -4.02 -7.03
C THR A 16 10.25 -2.58 -7.29
N TYR A 17 9.30 -1.67 -7.54
CA TYR A 17 9.54 -0.25 -7.72
C TYR A 17 10.28 0.35 -6.52
N ASP A 18 9.74 0.19 -5.33
CA ASP A 18 10.30 0.79 -4.10
C ASP A 18 11.69 0.28 -3.76
N ASN A 19 11.98 -0.98 -4.10
CA ASN A 19 13.25 -1.60 -3.71
C ASN A 19 14.34 -1.52 -4.78
N ILE A 20 13.98 -1.52 -6.06
CA ILE A 20 14.96 -1.63 -7.16
C ILE A 20 15.20 -0.30 -7.87
N ILE A 21 14.16 0.49 -8.13
CA ILE A 21 14.34 1.79 -8.84
C ILE A 21 15.37 2.68 -8.15
N PRO A 22 15.34 2.86 -6.80
CA PRO A 22 16.36 3.66 -6.13
C PRO A 22 17.78 3.12 -6.29
N LEU A 23 17.94 1.78 -6.34
CA LEU A 23 19.24 1.15 -6.57
C LEU A 23 19.75 1.40 -7.99
N MET A 24 18.85 1.32 -9.00
CA MET A 24 19.20 1.65 -10.39
C MET A 24 19.62 3.11 -10.53
N LEU A 25 18.87 4.06 -9.93
CA LEU A 25 19.16 5.48 -9.97
C LEU A 25 20.56 5.80 -9.40
N GLN A 26 20.97 5.10 -8.35
CA GLN A 26 22.25 5.29 -7.72
C GLN A 26 23.40 4.52 -8.41
N ASN A 27 23.20 3.21 -8.62
CA ASN A 27 24.29 2.35 -9.07
C ASN A 27 24.57 2.50 -10.57
N THR A 28 23.53 2.75 -11.39
CA THR A 28 23.69 2.91 -12.86
C THR A 28 23.89 4.36 -13.24
N PHE A 29 23.11 5.28 -12.66
CA PHE A 29 23.12 6.69 -13.06
C PHE A 29 23.87 7.62 -12.10
N GLY A 30 24.39 7.11 -10.98
CA GLY A 30 25.18 7.89 -10.02
C GLY A 30 24.39 9.00 -9.33
N MET A 31 23.07 8.88 -9.25
CA MET A 31 22.23 9.89 -8.62
C MET A 31 22.44 9.96 -7.12
N ARG A 32 22.38 11.17 -6.58
CA ARG A 32 22.44 11.44 -5.16
C ARG A 32 21.14 11.03 -4.47
N GLU A 33 21.20 10.75 -3.14
CA GLU A 33 20.05 10.29 -2.35
C GLU A 33 18.88 11.27 -2.37
N THR A 34 19.15 12.59 -2.28
CA THR A 34 18.10 13.61 -2.31
C THR A 34 17.35 13.59 -3.63
N VAL A 35 18.07 13.52 -4.77
CA VAL A 35 17.45 13.46 -6.11
C VAL A 35 16.67 12.16 -6.28
N THR A 36 17.24 11.04 -5.82
CA THR A 36 16.55 9.75 -5.79
C THR A 36 15.26 9.84 -4.98
N GLY A 37 15.31 10.45 -3.79
CA GLY A 37 14.14 10.66 -2.94
C GLY A 37 13.05 11.50 -3.59
N VAL A 38 13.43 12.58 -4.30
CA VAL A 38 12.48 13.42 -5.07
C VAL A 38 11.82 12.60 -6.18
N LEU A 39 12.60 11.82 -6.96
CA LEU A 39 12.05 10.98 -8.02
C LEU A 39 11.12 9.89 -7.46
N MET A 40 11.48 9.31 -6.33
CA MET A 40 10.61 8.32 -5.66
C MET A 40 9.32 8.93 -5.10
N ALA A 41 9.32 10.20 -4.66
CA ALA A 41 8.12 10.89 -4.21
C ALA A 41 7.13 11.23 -5.35
N MET A 42 7.62 11.25 -6.60
CA MET A 42 6.80 11.61 -7.77
C MET A 42 5.64 10.64 -8.01
N ASP A 43 5.76 9.38 -7.59
CA ASP A 43 4.66 8.40 -7.64
C ASP A 43 3.43 8.89 -6.87
N ASN A 44 3.64 9.34 -5.63
CA ASN A 44 2.58 9.86 -4.75
C ASN A 44 2.10 11.24 -5.20
N VAL A 45 3.00 12.12 -5.68
CA VAL A 45 2.61 13.41 -6.26
C VAL A 45 1.69 13.20 -7.46
N LEU A 46 2.07 12.32 -8.39
CA LEU A 46 1.24 12.00 -9.54
C LEU A 46 -0.07 11.32 -9.14
N ALA A 47 -0.04 10.42 -8.14
CA ALA A 47 -1.22 9.71 -7.67
C ALA A 47 -2.31 10.65 -7.17
N VAL A 48 -1.96 11.74 -6.47
CA VAL A 48 -2.92 12.76 -5.98
C VAL A 48 -3.78 13.31 -7.13
N PHE A 49 -3.21 13.50 -8.31
CA PHE A 49 -3.93 14.04 -9.49
C PHE A 49 -4.49 12.94 -10.38
N LEU A 50 -3.71 11.89 -10.66
CA LEU A 50 -4.07 10.88 -11.64
C LEU A 50 -5.14 9.91 -11.15
N LEU A 51 -5.15 9.55 -9.85
CA LEU A 51 -6.15 8.60 -9.34
C LEU A 51 -7.57 9.15 -9.41
N PRO A 52 -7.88 10.39 -8.94
CA PRO A 52 -9.20 10.97 -9.12
C PRO A 52 -9.55 11.19 -10.59
N PHE A 53 -8.59 11.62 -11.41
CA PHE A 53 -8.79 11.87 -12.84
C PHE A 53 -9.21 10.59 -13.58
N PHE A 54 -8.42 9.52 -13.47
CA PHE A 54 -8.72 8.26 -14.13
C PHE A 54 -9.92 7.54 -13.51
N GLY A 55 -10.16 7.70 -12.21
CA GLY A 55 -11.38 7.26 -11.55
C GLY A 55 -12.62 7.86 -12.21
N ALA A 56 -12.69 9.20 -12.26
CA ALA A 56 -13.79 9.92 -12.87
C ALA A 56 -13.96 9.63 -14.38
N LEU A 57 -12.83 9.46 -15.09
CA LEU A 57 -12.85 9.10 -16.51
C LEU A 57 -13.47 7.72 -16.72
N SER A 58 -13.08 6.74 -15.90
CA SER A 58 -13.63 5.38 -15.98
C SER A 58 -15.10 5.32 -15.57
N ASP A 59 -15.55 6.17 -14.62
CA ASP A 59 -16.96 6.27 -14.23
C ASP A 59 -17.86 6.72 -15.39
N ARG A 60 -17.36 7.64 -16.22
CA ARG A 60 -18.09 8.20 -17.38
C ARG A 60 -18.03 7.31 -18.62
N THR A 61 -17.17 6.30 -18.61
CA THR A 61 -16.96 5.42 -19.76
C THR A 61 -17.92 4.24 -19.71
N ASN A 62 -18.57 3.93 -20.84
CA ASN A 62 -19.42 2.77 -20.97
C ASN A 62 -19.08 2.02 -22.27
N THR A 63 -18.35 0.91 -22.16
CA THR A 63 -17.94 0.09 -23.29
C THR A 63 -18.66 -1.26 -23.28
N ARG A 64 -18.50 -2.03 -24.36
CA ARG A 64 -18.98 -3.43 -24.42
C ARG A 64 -18.35 -4.34 -23.35
N PHE A 65 -17.14 -4.02 -22.88
CA PHE A 65 -16.40 -4.78 -21.86
C PHE A 65 -16.69 -4.32 -20.43
N GLY A 66 -17.44 -3.23 -20.24
CA GLY A 66 -17.71 -2.61 -18.95
C GLY A 66 -17.13 -1.21 -18.83
N ARG A 67 -17.13 -0.66 -17.60
CA ARG A 67 -16.59 0.67 -17.28
C ARG A 67 -15.11 0.62 -16.93
N ARG A 68 -14.71 -0.38 -16.13
CA ARG A 68 -13.37 -0.49 -15.52
C ARG A 68 -12.41 -1.32 -16.34
N MET A 69 -12.87 -2.45 -16.90
CA MET A 69 -12.01 -3.43 -17.59
C MET A 69 -11.16 -2.85 -18.73
N PRO A 70 -11.63 -1.93 -19.59
CA PRO A 70 -10.78 -1.34 -20.62
C PRO A 70 -9.58 -0.59 -20.07
N PHE A 71 -9.79 0.16 -18.98
CA PHE A 71 -8.71 0.92 -18.31
C PHE A 71 -7.71 -0.02 -17.65
N ILE A 72 -8.19 -1.07 -17.00
CA ILE A 72 -7.35 -2.11 -16.38
C ILE A 72 -6.49 -2.78 -17.44
N ALA A 73 -7.07 -3.22 -18.55
CA ALA A 73 -6.35 -3.93 -19.61
C ALA A 73 -5.31 -3.03 -20.31
N VAL A 74 -5.73 -1.82 -20.75
CA VAL A 74 -4.84 -0.88 -21.44
C VAL A 74 -3.76 -0.36 -20.47
N GLY A 75 -4.15 0.03 -19.25
CA GLY A 75 -3.22 0.52 -18.23
C GLY A 75 -2.16 -0.53 -17.88
N THR A 76 -2.55 -1.80 -17.74
CA THR A 76 -1.58 -2.89 -17.49
C THR A 76 -0.67 -3.14 -18.68
N ALA A 77 -1.20 -3.17 -19.91
CA ALA A 77 -0.37 -3.35 -21.09
C ALA A 77 0.69 -2.24 -21.24
N CYS A 78 0.29 -0.98 -21.05
CA CYS A 78 1.20 0.16 -21.04
C CYS A 78 2.20 0.07 -19.87
N ALA A 79 1.73 -0.26 -18.65
CA ALA A 79 2.60 -0.40 -17.49
C ALA A 79 3.66 -1.48 -17.71
N VAL A 80 3.29 -2.65 -18.22
CA VAL A 80 4.22 -3.74 -18.56
C VAL A 80 5.25 -3.30 -19.60
N ALA A 81 4.82 -2.60 -20.66
CA ALA A 81 5.72 -2.10 -21.70
C ALA A 81 6.75 -1.11 -21.13
N PHE A 82 6.30 -0.10 -20.39
CA PHE A 82 7.20 0.87 -19.77
C PHE A 82 8.08 0.24 -18.67
N TYR A 83 7.55 -0.72 -17.93
CA TYR A 83 8.29 -1.43 -16.90
C TYR A 83 9.47 -2.23 -17.48
N LEU A 84 9.27 -2.93 -18.58
CA LEU A 84 10.35 -3.59 -19.32
C LEU A 84 11.31 -2.59 -19.94
N LEU A 85 10.80 -1.43 -20.39
CA LEU A 85 11.63 -0.36 -20.94
C LEU A 85 12.55 0.26 -19.87
N ILE A 86 12.11 0.36 -18.61
CA ILE A 86 12.96 0.79 -17.48
C ILE A 86 14.20 -0.13 -17.39
N ALA A 87 13.99 -1.45 -17.37
CA ALA A 87 15.09 -2.42 -17.27
C ALA A 87 16.01 -2.38 -18.52
N ALA A 88 15.43 -2.16 -19.71
CA ALA A 88 16.21 -2.01 -20.93
C ALA A 88 17.04 -0.70 -20.95
N ALA A 89 16.47 0.40 -20.40
CA ALA A 89 17.16 1.68 -20.28
C ALA A 89 18.31 1.61 -19.26
N ASP A 90 18.11 0.88 -18.17
CA ASP A 90 19.15 0.61 -17.18
C ASP A 90 20.32 -0.14 -17.79
N ARG A 91 20.08 -1.23 -18.53
CA ARG A 91 21.13 -1.95 -19.28
C ARG A 91 21.91 -1.04 -20.26
N LYS A 92 21.19 -0.15 -20.96
CA LYS A 92 21.81 0.80 -21.90
C LYS A 92 22.53 1.96 -21.22
N GLY A 93 22.33 2.17 -19.91
CA GLY A 93 22.84 3.32 -19.19
C GLY A 93 22.26 4.67 -19.67
N SER A 94 21.07 4.68 -20.28
CA SER A 94 20.43 5.88 -20.82
C SER A 94 19.46 6.49 -19.81
N LEU A 95 19.87 7.54 -19.11
CA LEU A 95 19.06 8.23 -18.12
C LEU A 95 17.78 8.83 -18.73
N ALA A 96 17.87 9.45 -19.90
CA ALA A 96 16.69 10.05 -20.54
C ALA A 96 15.61 8.99 -20.84
N LEU A 97 16.02 7.85 -21.42
CA LEU A 97 15.11 6.75 -21.69
C LEU A 97 14.53 6.15 -20.38
N PHE A 98 15.35 6.05 -19.34
CA PHE A 98 14.94 5.56 -18.03
C PHE A 98 13.86 6.47 -17.42
N LEU A 99 14.05 7.80 -17.42
CA LEU A 99 13.08 8.75 -16.89
C LEU A 99 11.77 8.73 -17.69
N ILE A 100 11.85 8.71 -19.02
CA ILE A 100 10.64 8.59 -19.87
C ILE A 100 9.89 7.30 -19.54
N ALA A 101 10.60 6.17 -19.42
CA ALA A 101 9.99 4.89 -19.06
C ALA A 101 9.40 4.90 -17.65
N LEU A 102 10.10 5.51 -16.69
CA LEU A 102 9.67 5.63 -15.30
C LEU A 102 8.35 6.42 -15.20
N PHE A 103 8.30 7.63 -15.76
CA PHE A 103 7.09 8.44 -15.74
C PHE A 103 5.95 7.80 -16.55
N GLY A 104 6.27 7.16 -17.68
CA GLY A 104 5.31 6.38 -18.46
C GLY A 104 4.69 5.23 -17.65
N ALA A 105 5.52 4.51 -16.87
CA ALA A 105 5.05 3.46 -15.98
C ALA A 105 4.14 4.02 -14.87
N LEU A 106 4.52 5.14 -14.22
CA LEU A 106 3.73 5.76 -13.16
C LEU A 106 2.36 6.25 -13.66
N ILE A 107 2.32 6.89 -14.84
CA ILE A 107 1.05 7.32 -15.45
C ILE A 107 0.18 6.10 -15.80
N SER A 108 0.78 5.05 -16.36
CA SER A 108 0.10 3.79 -16.69
C SER A 108 -0.45 3.09 -15.45
N MET A 109 0.31 3.11 -14.35
CA MET A 109 -0.15 2.59 -13.07
C MET A 109 -1.30 3.42 -12.49
N GLY A 110 -1.31 4.73 -12.64
CA GLY A 110 -2.45 5.59 -12.30
C GLY A 110 -3.71 5.22 -13.07
N LEU A 111 -3.57 5.01 -14.39
CA LEU A 111 -4.64 4.56 -15.30
C LEU A 111 -5.20 3.18 -14.91
N TYR A 112 -4.33 2.28 -14.43
CA TYR A 112 -4.69 0.93 -14.03
C TYR A 112 -5.27 0.86 -12.62
N ARG A 113 -4.56 1.45 -11.61
CA ARG A 113 -4.84 1.27 -10.18
C ARG A 113 -6.22 1.79 -9.79
N SER A 114 -6.58 2.99 -10.19
CA SER A 114 -7.85 3.62 -9.79
C SER A 114 -9.09 2.81 -10.25
N PRO A 115 -9.22 2.40 -11.52
CA PRO A 115 -10.31 1.52 -11.94
C PRO A 115 -10.26 0.12 -11.30
N ALA A 116 -9.07 -0.44 -11.04
CA ALA A 116 -8.93 -1.74 -10.40
C ALA A 116 -9.44 -1.74 -8.95
N VAL A 117 -9.16 -0.67 -8.19
CA VAL A 117 -9.69 -0.49 -6.83
C VAL A 117 -11.21 -0.35 -6.86
N ALA A 118 -11.75 0.45 -7.80
CA ALA A 118 -13.19 0.67 -7.93
C ALA A 118 -13.96 -0.58 -8.42
N LEU A 119 -13.31 -1.50 -9.12
CA LEU A 119 -13.95 -2.72 -9.63
C LEU A 119 -14.52 -3.60 -8.50
N MET A 120 -13.86 -3.64 -7.34
CA MET A 120 -14.33 -4.47 -6.23
C MET A 120 -15.68 -4.00 -5.67
N PRO A 121 -15.86 -2.75 -5.24
CA PRO A 121 -17.17 -2.28 -4.76
C PRO A 121 -18.23 -2.23 -5.86
N ASP A 122 -17.84 -2.05 -7.13
CA ASP A 122 -18.76 -2.04 -8.28
C ASP A 122 -19.38 -3.42 -8.56
N LEU A 123 -18.73 -4.51 -8.13
CA LEU A 123 -19.19 -5.89 -8.37
C LEU A 123 -19.54 -6.65 -7.09
N THR A 124 -19.48 -6.00 -5.92
CA THR A 124 -19.69 -6.66 -4.63
C THR A 124 -20.81 -5.97 -3.85
N PRO A 125 -21.87 -6.71 -3.44
CA PRO A 125 -22.91 -6.19 -2.56
C PRO A 125 -22.33 -5.59 -1.29
N ASN A 126 -22.94 -4.52 -0.78
CA ASN A 126 -22.47 -3.76 0.39
C ASN A 126 -22.17 -4.64 1.62
N ILE A 127 -22.99 -5.67 1.88
CA ILE A 127 -22.81 -6.61 3.03
C ILE A 127 -21.56 -7.49 2.92
N TYR A 128 -20.98 -7.67 1.72
CA TYR A 128 -19.79 -8.50 1.49
C TYR A 128 -18.54 -7.67 1.19
N ARG A 129 -18.61 -6.32 1.16
CA ARG A 129 -17.48 -5.44 0.81
C ARG A 129 -16.29 -5.62 1.74
N SER A 130 -16.51 -5.71 3.06
CA SER A 130 -15.42 -5.95 4.03
C SER A 130 -14.67 -7.26 3.76
N ARG A 131 -15.41 -8.35 3.49
CA ARG A 131 -14.79 -9.63 3.11
C ARG A 131 -14.05 -9.57 1.78
N ALA A 132 -14.64 -8.87 0.80
CA ALA A 132 -14.01 -8.71 -0.51
C ALA A 132 -12.73 -7.88 -0.39
N ASN A 133 -12.74 -6.80 0.39
CA ASN A 133 -11.57 -5.97 0.65
C ASN A 133 -10.45 -6.78 1.34
N ALA A 134 -10.78 -7.56 2.36
CA ALA A 134 -9.83 -8.46 3.00
C ALA A 134 -9.16 -9.43 2.01
N ILE A 135 -9.93 -9.98 1.06
CA ILE A 135 -9.41 -10.90 0.05
C ILE A 135 -8.48 -10.19 -0.93
N ILE A 136 -8.83 -8.99 -1.40
CA ILE A 136 -7.98 -8.25 -2.34
C ILE A 136 -6.67 -7.81 -1.69
N ASN A 137 -6.68 -7.39 -0.42
CA ASN A 137 -5.49 -7.04 0.34
C ASN A 137 -4.58 -8.26 0.56
N LEU A 138 -5.17 -9.41 0.89
CA LEU A 138 -4.42 -10.67 1.00
C LEU A 138 -3.76 -11.03 -0.33
N MET A 139 -4.48 -10.92 -1.45
CA MET A 139 -3.93 -11.17 -2.78
C MET A 139 -2.83 -10.16 -3.14
N GLY A 140 -2.98 -8.89 -2.75
CA GLY A 140 -1.94 -7.87 -2.88
C GLY A 140 -0.67 -8.27 -2.13
N THR A 141 -0.81 -8.76 -0.90
CA THR A 141 0.34 -9.26 -0.12
C THR A 141 1.03 -10.45 -0.80
N VAL A 142 0.27 -11.37 -1.41
CA VAL A 142 0.86 -12.46 -2.21
C VAL A 142 1.72 -11.90 -3.36
N GLY A 143 1.27 -10.84 -4.02
CA GLY A 143 2.04 -10.13 -5.05
C GLY A 143 3.33 -9.51 -4.51
N ALA A 144 3.27 -8.86 -3.36
CA ALA A 144 4.44 -8.29 -2.69
C ALA A 144 5.45 -9.38 -2.28
N VAL A 145 4.98 -10.47 -1.71
CA VAL A 145 5.81 -11.66 -1.38
C VAL A 145 6.48 -12.22 -2.62
N TYR A 146 5.73 -12.39 -3.72
CA TYR A 146 6.30 -12.84 -5.00
C TYR A 146 7.45 -11.94 -5.44
N ALA A 147 7.25 -10.62 -5.44
CA ALA A 147 8.29 -9.67 -5.84
C ALA A 147 9.54 -9.76 -4.95
N LEU A 148 9.38 -9.85 -3.63
CA LEU A 148 10.52 -10.00 -2.69
C LEU A 148 11.28 -11.31 -2.92
N VAL A 149 10.58 -12.42 -3.17
CA VAL A 149 11.20 -13.70 -3.53
C VAL A 149 11.98 -13.57 -4.85
N MET A 150 11.39 -12.93 -5.87
CA MET A 150 12.08 -12.72 -7.15
C MET A 150 13.28 -11.78 -7.02
N ILE A 151 13.19 -10.73 -6.21
CA ILE A 151 14.34 -9.87 -5.88
C ILE A 151 15.46 -10.71 -5.27
N ARG A 152 15.15 -11.55 -4.30
CA ARG A 152 16.16 -12.41 -3.64
C ARG A 152 16.81 -13.42 -4.60
N LEU A 153 16.06 -13.96 -5.55
CA LEU A 153 16.54 -15.00 -6.47
C LEU A 153 17.24 -14.41 -7.71
N LEU A 154 16.86 -13.23 -8.18
CA LEU A 154 17.27 -12.71 -9.49
C LEU A 154 18.19 -11.49 -9.42
N SER A 155 18.29 -10.78 -8.28
CA SER A 155 19.17 -9.60 -8.16
C SER A 155 20.67 -9.94 -8.01
N GLY A 156 21.06 -11.20 -7.98
CA GLY A 156 22.46 -11.62 -7.94
C GLY A 156 23.11 -11.79 -9.32
N ARG A 157 22.37 -11.57 -10.41
CA ARG A 157 22.88 -11.76 -11.77
C ARG A 157 23.65 -10.52 -12.20
N THR A 158 24.90 -10.71 -12.62
CA THR A 158 25.76 -9.66 -13.16
C THR A 158 25.79 -9.76 -14.66
N ASP A 159 25.59 -8.65 -15.36
CA ASP A 159 25.80 -8.56 -16.79
C ASP A 159 27.32 -8.67 -17.10
N ALA A 160 27.69 -9.66 -17.90
CA ALA A 160 29.09 -9.92 -18.26
C ALA A 160 29.73 -8.75 -19.04
N ALA A 161 28.95 -7.95 -19.75
CA ALA A 161 29.44 -6.83 -20.55
C ALA A 161 29.71 -5.57 -19.72
N THR A 162 28.89 -5.30 -18.70
CA THR A 162 28.94 -4.06 -17.92
C THR A 162 29.46 -4.22 -16.50
N GLY A 163 29.54 -5.46 -15.99
CA GLY A 163 29.87 -5.74 -14.60
C GLY A 163 28.82 -5.27 -13.59
N ARG A 164 27.64 -4.81 -14.05
CA ARG A 164 26.54 -4.30 -13.22
C ARG A 164 25.51 -5.38 -12.96
N THR A 165 24.69 -5.19 -11.93
CA THR A 165 23.55 -6.07 -11.67
C THR A 165 22.54 -5.97 -12.80
N ASP A 166 22.19 -7.13 -13.39
CA ASP A 166 21.17 -7.19 -14.43
C ASP A 166 19.79 -7.42 -13.83
N TYR A 167 18.97 -6.38 -13.82
CA TYR A 167 17.62 -6.44 -13.31
C TYR A 167 16.57 -6.87 -14.34
N PHE A 168 16.94 -7.05 -15.61
CA PHE A 168 15.98 -7.38 -16.67
C PHE A 168 15.21 -8.70 -16.43
N PRO A 169 15.83 -9.79 -15.93
CA PRO A 169 15.09 -11.00 -15.58
C PRO A 169 14.07 -10.80 -14.46
N LEU A 170 14.40 -9.95 -13.47
CA LEU A 170 13.51 -9.62 -12.39
C LEU A 170 12.28 -8.84 -12.92
N PHE A 171 12.51 -7.77 -13.68
CA PHE A 171 11.43 -7.00 -14.28
C PHE A 171 10.59 -7.84 -15.24
N GLY A 172 11.21 -8.75 -16.00
CA GLY A 172 10.54 -9.71 -16.87
C GLY A 172 9.60 -10.64 -16.09
N SER A 173 10.04 -11.17 -14.95
CA SER A 173 9.22 -12.08 -14.14
C SER A 173 7.97 -11.38 -13.58
N VAL A 174 8.13 -10.14 -13.09
CA VAL A 174 6.99 -9.34 -12.57
C VAL A 174 6.07 -8.90 -13.72
N ALA A 175 6.63 -8.51 -14.87
CA ALA A 175 5.86 -8.16 -16.06
C ALA A 175 4.97 -9.34 -16.54
N VAL A 176 5.52 -10.56 -16.55
CA VAL A 176 4.77 -11.79 -16.88
C VAL A 176 3.65 -12.03 -15.86
N LEU A 177 3.95 -11.89 -14.57
CA LEU A 177 2.94 -12.02 -13.52
C LEU A 177 1.79 -11.01 -13.72
N MET A 178 2.13 -9.72 -13.95
CA MET A 178 1.14 -8.66 -14.18
C MET A 178 0.27 -8.96 -15.40
N ALA A 179 0.90 -9.31 -16.52
CA ALA A 179 0.19 -9.62 -17.77
C ALA A 179 -0.71 -10.85 -17.60
N ALA A 180 -0.22 -11.92 -16.98
CA ALA A 180 -0.98 -13.15 -16.75
C ALA A 180 -2.16 -12.91 -15.80
N ALA A 181 -1.95 -12.21 -14.67
CA ALA A 181 -2.99 -11.90 -13.70
C ALA A 181 -4.14 -11.10 -14.32
N VAL A 182 -3.81 -10.05 -15.10
CA VAL A 182 -4.82 -9.21 -15.74
C VAL A 182 -5.45 -9.90 -16.96
N ALA A 183 -4.71 -10.73 -17.70
CA ALA A 183 -5.29 -11.54 -18.76
C ALA A 183 -6.34 -12.53 -18.21
N VAL A 184 -6.03 -13.24 -17.13
CA VAL A 184 -7.00 -14.12 -16.44
C VAL A 184 -8.21 -13.32 -15.98
N LEU A 185 -8.01 -12.14 -15.35
CA LEU A 185 -9.09 -11.27 -14.92
C LEU A 185 -9.98 -10.85 -16.08
N ALA A 186 -9.39 -10.38 -17.20
CA ALA A 186 -10.11 -9.91 -18.37
C ALA A 186 -10.89 -11.00 -19.11
N LEU A 187 -10.34 -12.23 -19.13
CA LEU A 187 -11.00 -13.37 -19.75
C LEU A 187 -12.13 -13.98 -18.91
N THR A 188 -12.05 -13.85 -17.58
CA THR A 188 -13.00 -14.47 -16.66
C THR A 188 -14.10 -13.51 -16.19
N ILE A 189 -13.78 -12.23 -15.97
CA ILE A 189 -14.76 -11.25 -15.47
C ILE A 189 -15.34 -10.42 -16.61
N HIS A 190 -16.60 -10.71 -16.92
CA HIS A 190 -17.41 -9.88 -17.79
C HIS A 190 -18.24 -8.92 -16.94
N GLU A 191 -17.69 -7.72 -16.67
CA GLU A 191 -18.26 -6.72 -15.73
C GLU A 191 -19.78 -6.57 -15.85
N LYS A 192 -20.32 -6.35 -17.07
CA LYS A 192 -21.76 -6.20 -17.30
C LYS A 192 -22.59 -7.44 -16.96
N LYS A 193 -22.06 -8.65 -17.26
CA LYS A 193 -22.77 -9.89 -16.96
C LYS A 193 -22.80 -10.17 -15.47
N VAL A 194 -21.66 -9.94 -14.80
CA VAL A 194 -21.54 -10.14 -13.36
C VAL A 194 -22.42 -9.14 -12.60
N SER A 195 -22.39 -7.85 -12.97
CA SER A 195 -23.25 -6.83 -12.36
C SER A 195 -24.73 -7.17 -12.54
N ALA A 196 -25.17 -7.56 -13.74
CA ALA A 196 -26.55 -7.96 -14.00
C ALA A 196 -26.96 -9.22 -13.21
N GLN A 197 -26.06 -10.18 -13.08
CA GLN A 197 -26.31 -11.39 -12.28
C GLN A 197 -26.47 -11.05 -10.80
N VAL A 198 -25.54 -10.29 -10.23
CA VAL A 198 -25.56 -9.88 -8.82
C VAL A 198 -26.82 -9.06 -8.51
N ASN A 199 -27.21 -8.13 -9.38
CA ASN A 199 -28.45 -7.37 -9.21
C ASN A 199 -29.71 -8.26 -9.24
N ARG A 200 -29.74 -9.32 -10.07
CA ARG A 200 -30.82 -10.32 -10.07
C ARG A 200 -30.85 -11.11 -8.77
N GLU A 201 -29.69 -11.53 -8.28
CA GLU A 201 -29.59 -12.25 -7.00
C GLU A 201 -30.04 -11.38 -5.82
N ILE A 202 -29.67 -10.09 -5.82
CA ILE A 202 -30.16 -9.12 -4.82
C ILE A 202 -31.69 -8.97 -4.89
N ALA A 203 -32.26 -8.85 -6.09
CA ALA A 203 -33.69 -8.73 -6.28
C ALA A 203 -34.43 -9.98 -5.79
N ALA A 204 -33.91 -11.18 -6.12
CA ALA A 204 -34.45 -12.44 -5.64
C ALA A 204 -34.36 -12.57 -4.10
N TYR A 205 -33.24 -12.15 -3.51
CA TYR A 205 -33.05 -12.14 -2.06
C TYR A 205 -34.04 -11.20 -1.37
N LYS A 206 -34.27 -10.00 -1.91
CA LYS A 206 -35.29 -9.07 -1.42
C LYS A 206 -36.71 -9.64 -1.52
N ALA A 207 -37.02 -10.31 -2.59
CA ALA A 207 -38.33 -10.96 -2.78
C ALA A 207 -38.57 -12.14 -1.82
N SER A 208 -37.54 -12.75 -1.27
CA SER A 208 -37.66 -13.85 -0.32
C SER A 208 -38.09 -13.42 1.10
N GLY A 209 -38.12 -12.10 1.39
CA GLY A 209 -38.51 -11.58 2.71
C GLY A 209 -37.55 -11.94 3.83
N ALA A 210 -36.29 -12.24 3.53
CA ALA A 210 -35.26 -12.54 4.55
C ALA A 210 -35.08 -11.36 5.53
N PRO A 211 -34.73 -11.58 6.80
CA PRO A 211 -34.67 -10.54 7.84
C PRO A 211 -33.76 -9.35 7.49
N ASP A 212 -32.68 -9.57 6.71
CA ASP A 212 -31.69 -8.56 6.36
C ASP A 212 -31.81 -8.12 4.88
N ALA A 213 -32.91 -8.48 4.18
CA ALA A 213 -33.05 -8.22 2.75
C ALA A 213 -33.06 -6.73 2.41
N ASP A 214 -33.62 -5.88 3.28
CA ASP A 214 -33.68 -4.43 3.09
C ASP A 214 -32.31 -3.75 3.24
N ALA A 215 -31.38 -4.37 3.97
CA ALA A 215 -30.02 -3.87 4.15
C ALA A 215 -29.13 -4.06 2.88
N VAL A 216 -29.54 -4.93 1.96
CA VAL A 216 -28.78 -5.22 0.73
C VAL A 216 -29.18 -4.24 -0.35
N GLN A 217 -28.26 -3.37 -0.76
CA GLN A 217 -28.49 -2.39 -1.84
C GLN A 217 -28.12 -2.95 -3.21
N PRO A 218 -28.87 -2.61 -4.28
CA PRO A 218 -28.45 -2.87 -5.66
C PRO A 218 -27.09 -2.24 -5.95
N LEU A 219 -26.30 -2.84 -6.82
CA LEU A 219 -24.96 -2.32 -7.18
C LEU A 219 -25.02 -0.92 -7.82
N ASP A 220 -26.11 -0.61 -8.55
CA ASP A 220 -26.32 0.66 -9.24
C ASP A 220 -27.11 1.67 -8.39
N ALA A 221 -27.42 1.35 -7.13
CA ALA A 221 -28.06 2.31 -6.24
C ALA A 221 -27.12 3.52 -6.07
N PRO A 222 -27.58 4.77 -6.26
CA PRO A 222 -26.81 5.92 -5.89
C PRO A 222 -26.40 5.71 -4.42
N GLY A 223 -25.10 5.75 -4.15
CA GLY A 223 -24.63 5.66 -2.78
C GLY A 223 -25.44 6.65 -1.97
N GLU A 224 -26.02 6.23 -0.86
CA GLU A 224 -26.66 7.14 0.05
C GLU A 224 -25.61 8.21 0.41
N ALA A 225 -25.62 9.31 -0.33
CA ALA A 225 -25.24 10.58 0.22
C ALA A 225 -26.24 10.76 1.36
N ALA A 226 -25.85 10.26 2.55
CA ALA A 226 -26.69 10.35 3.72
C ALA A 226 -27.02 11.82 3.93
N ASP A 227 -28.21 12.20 3.52
CA ASP A 227 -28.90 13.43 3.90
C ASP A 227 -29.36 13.31 5.38
N SER A 228 -28.54 12.62 6.19
CA SER A 228 -28.62 12.71 7.63
C SER A 228 -28.09 14.10 8.00
N GLU A 229 -28.89 14.89 8.71
CA GLU A 229 -28.50 16.17 9.30
C GLU A 229 -27.07 16.07 9.81
N ARG A 230 -26.13 16.72 9.08
CA ARG A 230 -24.69 16.70 9.39
C ARG A 230 -24.46 17.47 10.69
N LYS A 231 -24.53 16.75 11.81
CA LYS A 231 -24.21 17.35 13.12
C LYS A 231 -22.72 17.73 13.13
N PRO A 232 -22.36 18.97 13.43
CA PRO A 232 -20.98 19.38 13.53
C PRO A 232 -20.28 18.56 14.63
N MET A 233 -19.07 18.08 14.33
CA MET A 233 -18.26 17.32 15.29
C MET A 233 -17.95 18.18 16.51
N ALA A 234 -18.13 17.64 17.72
CA ALA A 234 -17.79 18.33 18.95
C ALA A 234 -16.32 18.75 18.99
N PRO A 235 -15.98 19.93 19.55
CA PRO A 235 -14.61 20.47 19.54
C PRO A 235 -13.57 19.50 20.11
N GLU A 236 -13.92 18.73 21.13
CA GLU A 236 -13.06 17.74 21.77
C GLU A 236 -12.75 16.55 20.85
N VAL A 237 -13.77 16.07 20.12
CA VAL A 237 -13.61 14.99 19.13
C VAL A 237 -12.78 15.49 17.95
N LYS A 238 -13.01 16.74 17.49
CA LYS A 238 -12.20 17.37 16.43
C LYS A 238 -10.73 17.47 16.83
N ARG A 239 -10.45 17.85 18.09
CA ARG A 239 -9.07 17.88 18.62
C ARG A 239 -8.45 16.48 18.61
N SER A 240 -9.16 15.47 19.08
CA SER A 240 -8.69 14.07 19.05
C SER A 240 -8.44 13.60 17.61
N MET A 241 -9.32 13.93 16.66
CA MET A 241 -9.16 13.63 15.24
C MET A 241 -7.88 14.29 14.68
N THR A 242 -7.64 15.55 14.98
CA THR A 242 -6.42 16.25 14.52
C THR A 242 -5.16 15.56 15.04
N PHE A 243 -5.12 15.17 16.33
CA PHE A 243 -3.97 14.45 16.88
C PHE A 243 -3.81 13.04 16.30
N LEU A 244 -4.91 12.35 15.98
CA LEU A 244 -4.86 11.07 15.29
C LEU A 244 -4.28 11.22 13.87
N LEU A 245 -4.75 12.20 13.10
CA LEU A 245 -4.23 12.48 11.76
C LEU A 245 -2.74 12.87 11.77
N LEU A 246 -2.30 13.64 12.76
CA LEU A 246 -0.88 13.93 12.97
C LEU A 246 -0.10 12.66 13.32
N SER A 247 -0.65 11.78 14.17
CA SER A 247 -0.02 10.49 14.48
C SER A 247 0.11 9.64 13.23
N ILE A 248 -0.92 9.61 12.38
CA ILE A 248 -0.91 8.93 11.07
C ILE A 248 0.23 9.45 10.21
N PHE A 249 0.34 10.77 10.05
CA PHE A 249 1.45 11.38 9.31
C PHE A 249 2.81 10.92 9.85
N PHE A 250 3.02 10.97 11.16
CA PHE A 250 4.32 10.66 11.76
C PHE A 250 4.70 9.18 11.71
N TRP A 251 3.78 8.24 11.97
CA TRP A 251 4.14 6.82 11.85
C TRP A 251 4.32 6.39 10.39
N PHE A 252 3.53 6.95 9.44
CA PHE A 252 3.81 6.73 8.02
C PHE A 252 5.17 7.32 7.61
N THR A 253 5.54 8.49 8.13
CA THR A 253 6.85 9.10 7.90
C THR A 253 7.98 8.20 8.42
N ALA A 254 7.83 7.59 9.59
CA ALA A 254 8.81 6.67 10.14
C ALA A 254 8.90 5.37 9.32
N TYR A 255 7.78 4.73 9.05
CA TYR A 255 7.71 3.45 8.38
C TYR A 255 8.16 3.54 6.91
N ASN A 256 7.68 4.55 6.17
CA ASN A 256 8.03 4.74 4.76
C ASN A 256 9.52 5.05 4.57
N ALA A 257 10.18 5.74 5.50
CA ALA A 257 11.62 5.93 5.41
C ALA A 257 12.36 4.59 5.38
N VAL A 258 11.96 3.66 6.25
CA VAL A 258 12.58 2.33 6.29
C VAL A 258 12.22 1.54 5.03
N THR A 259 10.95 1.47 4.63
CA THR A 259 10.55 0.64 3.47
C THR A 259 11.15 1.14 2.16
N THR A 260 11.27 2.44 1.94
CA THR A 260 11.78 3.02 0.69
C THR A 260 13.31 3.14 0.64
N ALA A 261 14.01 3.25 1.79
CA ALA A 261 15.47 3.42 1.82
C ALA A 261 16.22 2.18 2.33
N PHE A 262 15.53 1.15 2.85
CA PHE A 262 16.17 0.00 3.46
C PHE A 262 17.04 -0.80 2.47
N SER A 263 16.63 -0.94 1.22
CA SER A 263 17.43 -1.64 0.21
C SER A 263 18.82 -1.02 0.06
N ARG A 264 18.90 0.31 -0.01
CA ARG A 264 20.15 1.07 -0.13
C ARG A 264 20.97 1.04 1.17
N TYR A 265 20.29 1.24 2.30
CA TYR A 265 20.90 1.15 3.62
C TYR A 265 21.54 -0.23 3.84
N ALA A 266 20.82 -1.29 3.57
CA ALA A 266 21.28 -2.67 3.76
C ALA A 266 22.49 -3.00 2.87
N VAL A 267 22.51 -2.50 1.63
CA VAL A 267 23.65 -2.66 0.73
C VAL A 267 24.85 -1.86 1.22
N LYS A 268 24.68 -0.59 1.61
CA LYS A 268 25.80 0.31 1.94
C LYS A 268 26.31 0.18 3.36
N VAL A 269 25.43 -0.08 4.34
CA VAL A 269 25.79 -0.14 5.77
C VAL A 269 25.97 -1.57 6.27
N TRP A 270 25.05 -2.48 5.86
CA TRP A 270 25.10 -3.88 6.30
C TRP A 270 25.78 -4.81 5.28
N ASN A 271 26.26 -4.27 4.16
CA ASN A 271 26.96 -5.01 3.10
C ASN A 271 26.16 -6.20 2.52
N MET A 272 24.84 -6.06 2.48
CA MET A 272 23.92 -7.10 1.98
C MET A 272 23.83 -7.05 0.46
N GLN A 273 24.65 -7.84 -0.22
CA GLN A 273 24.66 -7.94 -1.68
C GLN A 273 23.58 -8.90 -2.21
N ASN A 274 23.37 -8.90 -3.53
CA ASN A 274 22.54 -9.86 -4.27
C ASN A 274 21.10 -9.94 -3.76
N GLY A 275 20.47 -8.80 -3.46
CA GLY A 275 19.09 -8.76 -3.00
C GLY A 275 18.86 -9.35 -1.60
N GLY A 276 19.92 -9.53 -0.79
CA GLY A 276 19.84 -10.11 0.55
C GLY A 276 18.85 -9.38 1.47
N TYR A 277 18.73 -8.06 1.34
CA TYR A 277 17.79 -7.23 2.08
C TYR A 277 16.32 -7.65 1.89
N ALA A 278 15.97 -8.22 0.72
CA ALA A 278 14.62 -8.68 0.45
C ALA A 278 14.16 -9.79 1.41
N SER A 279 15.10 -10.59 1.95
CA SER A 279 14.77 -11.60 2.96
C SER A 279 14.25 -10.98 4.25
N CYS A 280 14.81 -9.86 4.70
CA CYS A 280 14.34 -9.13 5.89
C CYS A 280 12.92 -8.56 5.66
N LEU A 281 12.69 -7.95 4.50
CA LEU A 281 11.39 -7.42 4.13
C LEU A 281 10.34 -8.53 3.96
N LEU A 282 10.74 -9.67 3.40
CA LEU A 282 9.88 -10.85 3.28
C LEU A 282 9.44 -11.35 4.65
N VAL A 283 10.36 -11.48 5.60
CA VAL A 283 10.05 -11.89 6.98
C VAL A 283 9.09 -10.90 7.63
N ALA A 284 9.33 -9.57 7.49
CA ALA A 284 8.42 -8.55 8.01
C ALA A 284 7.01 -8.65 7.40
N THR A 285 6.93 -8.82 6.09
CA THR A 285 5.64 -8.95 5.38
C THR A 285 4.87 -10.20 5.82
N LEU A 286 5.53 -11.36 5.88
CA LEU A 286 4.90 -12.61 6.33
C LEU A 286 4.44 -12.53 7.79
N ALA A 287 5.25 -11.92 8.66
CA ALA A 287 4.89 -11.72 10.06
C ALA A 287 3.70 -10.75 10.21
N ALA A 288 3.64 -9.69 9.40
CA ALA A 288 2.50 -8.77 9.38
C ALA A 288 1.21 -9.50 8.99
N VAL A 289 1.24 -10.29 7.91
CA VAL A 289 0.09 -11.09 7.45
C VAL A 289 -0.37 -12.08 8.53
N ALA A 290 0.56 -12.81 9.13
CA ALA A 290 0.25 -13.75 10.21
C ALA A 290 -0.34 -13.03 11.45
N ALA A 291 0.05 -11.78 11.68
CA ALA A 291 -0.41 -10.98 12.81
C ALA A 291 -1.80 -10.35 12.61
N TYR A 292 -2.31 -10.16 11.38
CA TYR A 292 -3.59 -9.49 11.16
C TYR A 292 -4.74 -10.11 11.95
N VAL A 293 -4.88 -11.42 11.94
CA VAL A 293 -5.97 -12.13 12.66
C VAL A 293 -5.80 -12.02 14.18
N PRO A 294 -4.64 -12.36 14.78
CA PRO A 294 -4.43 -12.17 16.22
C PRO A 294 -4.61 -10.72 16.68
N ILE A 295 -4.12 -9.75 15.90
CA ILE A 295 -4.24 -8.32 16.22
C ILE A 295 -5.69 -7.87 16.17
N GLY A 296 -6.48 -8.29 15.19
CA GLY A 296 -7.91 -8.01 15.14
C GLY A 296 -8.63 -8.50 16.41
N HIS A 297 -8.33 -9.71 16.88
CA HIS A 297 -8.87 -10.23 18.15
C HIS A 297 -8.36 -9.45 19.38
N LEU A 298 -7.08 -9.06 19.36
CA LEU A 298 -6.52 -8.27 20.47
C LEU A 298 -7.18 -6.88 20.53
N SER A 299 -7.44 -6.26 19.40
CA SER A 299 -8.12 -4.96 19.30
C SER A 299 -9.56 -5.03 19.85
N SER A 300 -10.28 -6.15 19.61
CA SER A 300 -11.64 -6.34 20.15
C SER A 300 -11.65 -6.50 21.68
N LYS A 301 -10.55 -6.96 22.28
CA LYS A 301 -10.44 -7.13 23.74
C LYS A 301 -9.93 -5.88 24.44
N LEU A 302 -8.83 -5.30 23.94
CA LEU A 302 -8.10 -4.22 24.60
C LEU A 302 -8.52 -2.82 24.15
N GLY A 303 -9.14 -2.68 22.96
CA GLY A 303 -9.41 -1.41 22.28
C GLY A 303 -8.34 -1.08 21.26
N ARG A 304 -8.71 -0.29 20.26
CA ARG A 304 -7.84 0.08 19.11
C ARG A 304 -6.64 0.92 19.52
N LYS A 305 -6.88 1.90 20.38
CA LYS A 305 -5.84 2.85 20.82
C LYS A 305 -4.66 2.12 21.51
N LYS A 306 -4.96 1.17 22.41
CA LYS A 306 -3.91 0.41 23.12
C LYS A 306 -3.10 -0.46 22.18
N VAL A 307 -3.74 -1.05 21.17
CA VAL A 307 -3.07 -1.89 20.17
C VAL A 307 -2.20 -1.05 19.25
N ILE A 308 -2.63 0.16 18.87
CA ILE A 308 -1.79 1.11 18.13
C ILE A 308 -0.56 1.50 18.97
N PHE A 309 -0.72 1.84 20.26
CA PHE A 309 0.42 2.12 21.14
C PHE A 309 1.40 0.97 21.21
N PHE A 310 0.91 -0.25 21.35
CA PHE A 310 1.74 -1.45 21.32
C PHE A 310 2.53 -1.54 20.01
N GLY A 311 1.87 -1.33 18.86
CA GLY A 311 2.52 -1.34 17.55
C GLY A 311 3.62 -0.27 17.43
N ILE A 312 3.32 0.99 17.81
CA ILE A 312 4.32 2.08 17.77
C ILE A 312 5.50 1.77 18.71
N ALA A 313 5.25 1.25 19.91
CA ALA A 313 6.31 0.90 20.86
C ALA A 313 7.22 -0.20 20.30
N LEU A 314 6.67 -1.22 19.63
CA LEU A 314 7.47 -2.25 18.95
C LEU A 314 8.35 -1.64 17.85
N LEU A 315 7.80 -0.72 17.04
CA LEU A 315 8.58 -0.04 16.00
C LEU A 315 9.71 0.80 16.61
N ILE A 316 9.45 1.59 17.66
CA ILE A 316 10.46 2.38 18.36
C ILE A 316 11.59 1.47 18.85
N LEU A 317 11.24 0.38 19.54
CA LEU A 317 12.22 -0.56 20.06
C LEU A 317 13.11 -1.16 18.96
N CYS A 318 12.48 -1.67 17.89
CA CYS A 318 13.20 -2.30 16.79
C CYS A 318 14.09 -1.29 16.04
N TYR A 319 13.57 -0.10 15.74
CA TYR A 319 14.37 0.94 15.08
C TYR A 319 15.51 1.47 15.97
N ALA A 320 15.28 1.58 17.28
CA ALA A 320 16.33 1.95 18.22
C ALA A 320 17.44 0.89 18.23
N VAL A 321 17.12 -0.39 18.32
CA VAL A 321 18.10 -1.48 18.23
C VAL A 321 18.82 -1.45 16.89
N ALA A 322 18.10 -1.29 15.77
CA ALA A 322 18.68 -1.23 14.43
C ALA A 322 19.65 -0.06 14.24
N SER A 323 19.48 1.04 14.97
CA SER A 323 20.38 2.21 14.94
C SER A 323 21.81 1.90 15.38
N PHE A 324 22.00 0.88 16.21
CA PHE A 324 23.32 0.46 16.72
C PHE A 324 23.92 -0.69 15.91
N VAL A 325 23.17 -1.30 14.99
CA VAL A 325 23.65 -2.44 14.21
C VAL A 325 24.49 -1.97 13.04
N THR A 326 25.69 -2.50 12.92
CA THR A 326 26.68 -2.13 11.90
C THR A 326 26.79 -3.12 10.75
N GLY A 327 26.16 -4.29 10.85
CA GLY A 327 26.19 -5.33 9.82
C GLY A 327 25.04 -6.32 10.00
N PHE A 328 24.75 -7.07 8.95
CA PHE A 328 23.70 -8.07 9.00
C PHE A 328 24.07 -9.25 9.90
N ALA A 329 23.14 -9.64 10.76
CA ALA A 329 23.18 -10.87 11.53
C ALA A 329 21.82 -11.57 11.45
N PHE A 330 21.80 -12.90 11.52
CA PHE A 330 20.58 -13.68 11.31
C PHE A 330 19.43 -13.33 12.27
N TRP A 331 19.74 -12.94 13.51
CA TRP A 331 18.75 -12.51 14.50
C TRP A 331 17.96 -11.27 14.08
N LEU A 332 18.49 -10.45 13.15
CA LEU A 332 17.77 -9.30 12.60
C LEU A 332 16.46 -9.70 11.90
N ASN A 333 16.35 -10.92 11.39
CA ASN A 333 15.09 -11.41 10.85
C ASN A 333 13.98 -11.45 11.93
N ILE A 334 14.33 -11.76 13.19
CA ILE A 334 13.38 -11.72 14.31
C ILE A 334 12.94 -10.26 14.55
N MET A 335 13.87 -9.31 14.50
CA MET A 335 13.54 -7.89 14.59
C MET A 335 12.60 -7.44 13.45
N PHE A 336 12.85 -7.88 12.21
CA PHE A 336 11.96 -7.56 11.09
C PHE A 336 10.58 -8.23 11.24
N ALA A 337 10.50 -9.43 11.80
CA ALA A 337 9.21 -10.03 12.15
C ALA A 337 8.45 -9.18 13.18
N ILE A 338 9.13 -8.66 14.19
CA ILE A 338 8.53 -7.76 15.21
C ILE A 338 8.09 -6.44 14.57
N ILE A 339 8.87 -5.86 13.61
CA ILE A 339 8.46 -4.68 12.85
C ILE A 339 7.17 -4.97 12.07
N GLY A 340 7.06 -6.13 11.44
CA GLY A 340 5.85 -6.55 10.74
C GLY A 340 4.63 -6.63 11.66
N ILE A 341 4.78 -7.22 12.85
CA ILE A 341 3.71 -7.28 13.88
C ILE A 341 3.33 -5.87 14.35
N GLY A 342 4.34 -5.00 14.58
CA GLY A 342 4.12 -3.60 14.97
C GLY A 342 3.33 -2.83 13.92
N TRP A 343 3.71 -2.98 12.64
CA TRP A 343 2.99 -2.36 11.53
C TRP A 343 1.55 -2.88 11.40
N ALA A 344 1.33 -4.20 11.48
CA ALA A 344 0.00 -4.79 11.46
C ALA A 344 -0.89 -4.24 12.59
N SER A 345 -0.32 -4.03 13.79
CA SER A 345 -1.04 -3.48 14.94
C SER A 345 -1.53 -2.05 14.69
N ILE A 346 -0.76 -1.26 13.95
CA ILE A 346 -1.13 0.10 13.58
C ILE A 346 -2.16 0.06 12.43
N ASN A 347 -1.87 -0.66 11.36
CA ASN A 347 -2.61 -0.61 10.11
C ASN A 347 -4.06 -1.09 10.26
N VAL A 348 -4.29 -2.24 10.93
CA VAL A 348 -5.62 -2.78 11.21
C VAL A 348 -6.53 -1.81 11.98
N ASN A 349 -5.96 -0.89 12.76
CA ASN A 349 -6.71 -0.07 13.72
C ASN A 349 -6.81 1.41 13.32
N SER A 350 -5.89 1.92 12.48
CA SER A 350 -5.77 3.35 12.21
C SER A 350 -6.98 3.93 11.46
N TYR A 351 -7.32 3.37 10.31
CA TYR A 351 -8.44 3.82 9.50
C TYR A 351 -9.79 3.62 10.20
N PRO A 352 -10.11 2.42 10.77
CA PRO A 352 -11.35 2.26 11.51
C PRO A 352 -11.52 3.23 12.69
N MET A 353 -10.42 3.69 13.30
CA MET A 353 -10.48 4.68 14.38
C MET A 353 -10.87 6.08 13.86
N VAL A 354 -10.43 6.45 12.64
CA VAL A 354 -10.85 7.69 11.98
C VAL A 354 -12.34 7.64 11.64
N VAL A 355 -12.80 6.52 11.05
CA VAL A 355 -14.21 6.32 10.71
C VAL A 355 -15.10 6.36 11.96
N GLU A 356 -14.68 5.74 13.05
CA GLU A 356 -15.41 5.75 14.33
C GLU A 356 -15.63 7.16 14.87
N MET A 357 -14.58 8.01 14.85
CA MET A 357 -14.69 9.40 15.28
C MET A 357 -15.52 10.26 14.33
N SER A 358 -15.69 9.85 13.08
CA SER A 358 -16.48 10.57 12.07
C SER A 358 -17.97 10.18 12.07
N ARG A 359 -18.42 9.23 12.92
CA ARG A 359 -19.83 8.84 13.00
C ARG A 359 -20.72 10.06 13.29
N GLY A 360 -21.73 10.23 12.45
CA GLY A 360 -22.64 11.38 12.49
C GLY A 360 -22.14 12.64 11.78
N ALA A 361 -20.93 12.62 11.21
CA ALA A 361 -20.36 13.65 10.35
C ALA A 361 -20.13 13.07 8.93
N ASP A 362 -19.49 13.84 8.06
CA ASP A 362 -19.17 13.42 6.68
C ASP A 362 -18.01 12.40 6.68
N ILE A 363 -18.33 11.10 6.69
CA ILE A 363 -17.35 10.00 6.68
C ILE A 363 -16.44 10.11 5.45
N GLY A 364 -16.98 10.43 4.27
CA GLY A 364 -16.19 10.57 3.05
C GLY A 364 -15.12 11.66 3.16
N LYS A 365 -15.45 12.78 3.79
CA LYS A 365 -14.50 13.86 4.05
C LYS A 365 -13.35 13.41 4.95
N PHE A 366 -13.64 12.69 6.02
CA PHE A 366 -12.61 12.23 6.97
C PHE A 366 -11.77 11.08 6.40
N THR A 367 -12.36 10.21 5.59
CA THR A 367 -11.63 9.22 4.78
C THR A 367 -10.65 9.92 3.84
N GLY A 368 -11.13 10.92 3.08
CA GLY A 368 -10.24 11.73 2.23
C GLY A 368 -9.12 12.42 3.02
N THR A 369 -9.43 12.93 4.23
CA THR A 369 -8.42 13.55 5.09
C THR A 369 -7.38 12.52 5.59
N TYR A 370 -7.80 11.30 5.95
CA TYR A 370 -6.88 10.21 6.29
C TYR A 370 -5.87 9.95 5.16
N TYR A 371 -6.35 9.77 3.93
CA TYR A 371 -5.48 9.56 2.78
C TYR A 371 -4.60 10.77 2.48
N THR A 372 -5.09 12.00 2.67
CA THR A 372 -4.27 13.21 2.50
C THR A 372 -3.07 13.21 3.45
N PHE A 373 -3.26 12.87 4.73
CA PHE A 373 -2.18 12.84 5.70
C PHE A 373 -1.19 11.69 5.44
N SER A 374 -1.68 10.50 5.05
CA SER A 374 -0.81 9.37 4.71
C SER A 374 -0.01 9.64 3.43
N MET A 375 -0.63 10.19 2.40
CA MET A 375 0.07 10.57 1.15
C MET A 375 1.06 11.72 1.36
N ALA A 376 0.71 12.72 2.18
CA ALA A 376 1.65 13.78 2.53
C ALA A 376 2.92 13.21 3.21
N ALA A 377 2.76 12.22 4.09
CA ALA A 377 3.89 11.52 4.68
C ALA A 377 4.71 10.76 3.63
N GLN A 378 4.05 10.09 2.68
CA GLN A 378 4.72 9.33 1.61
C GLN A 378 5.47 10.24 0.62
N ILE A 379 5.02 11.48 0.42
CA ILE A 379 5.75 12.49 -0.38
C ILE A 379 6.92 13.07 0.42
N PHE A 380 6.67 13.47 1.68
CA PHE A 380 7.67 14.10 2.53
C PHE A 380 8.85 13.17 2.84
N THR A 381 8.55 11.92 3.14
CA THR A 381 9.51 10.96 3.67
C THR A 381 10.70 10.69 2.74
N PRO A 382 10.54 10.27 1.46
CA PRO A 382 11.68 9.95 0.61
C PRO A 382 12.54 11.18 0.32
N ILE A 383 11.95 12.39 0.27
CA ILE A 383 12.68 13.64 0.07
C ILE A 383 13.54 13.95 1.30
N PHE A 384 12.92 13.99 2.49
CA PHE A 384 13.61 14.41 3.71
C PHE A 384 14.58 13.32 4.23
N SER A 385 14.19 12.05 4.18
CA SER A 385 15.12 10.96 4.51
C SER A 385 16.28 10.90 3.53
N GLY A 386 16.04 11.07 2.23
CA GLY A 386 17.07 11.13 1.20
C GLY A 386 18.06 12.26 1.45
N PHE A 387 17.58 13.45 1.82
CA PHE A 387 18.43 14.57 2.22
C PHE A 387 19.35 14.22 3.40
N LEU A 388 18.81 13.59 4.46
CA LEU A 388 19.59 13.19 5.62
C LEU A 388 20.61 12.09 5.29
N LEU A 389 20.23 11.12 4.46
CA LEU A 389 21.12 10.04 4.02
C LEU A 389 22.30 10.59 3.19
N GLU A 390 22.08 11.64 2.41
CA GLU A 390 23.12 12.28 1.58
C GLU A 390 24.06 13.18 2.39
N HIS A 391 23.49 14.09 3.20
CA HIS A 391 24.25 15.20 3.80
C HIS A 391 24.76 14.90 5.22
N VAL A 392 24.16 13.92 5.90
CA VAL A 392 24.58 13.54 7.26
C VAL A 392 25.23 12.17 7.26
N SER A 393 24.48 11.11 7.06
CA SER A 393 24.99 9.73 7.00
C SER A 393 23.86 8.75 6.64
N TYR A 394 24.20 7.63 5.98
CA TYR A 394 23.28 6.50 5.84
C TYR A 394 22.77 5.97 7.19
N ARG A 395 23.58 6.07 8.24
CA ARG A 395 23.18 5.65 9.59
C ARG A 395 22.05 6.46 10.21
N THR A 396 21.63 7.57 9.60
CA THR A 396 20.49 8.38 10.07
C THR A 396 19.15 7.72 9.83
N LEU A 397 19.04 6.68 8.98
CA LEU A 397 17.77 6.06 8.61
C LEU A 397 16.96 5.58 9.82
N PHE A 398 17.54 4.75 10.66
CA PHE A 398 16.84 4.22 11.83
C PHE A 398 16.65 5.25 12.94
N PRO A 399 17.63 6.10 13.30
CA PRO A 399 17.39 7.24 14.21
C PRO A 399 16.25 8.15 13.75
N TYR A 400 16.15 8.45 12.46
CA TYR A 400 15.04 9.16 11.86
C TYR A 400 13.71 8.46 12.17
N ALA A 401 13.62 7.15 11.89
CA ALA A 401 12.43 6.37 12.14
C ALA A 401 12.05 6.33 13.63
N VAL A 402 13.03 6.27 14.53
CA VAL A 402 12.83 6.37 15.99
C VAL A 402 12.22 7.70 16.37
N VAL A 403 12.79 8.81 15.91
CA VAL A 403 12.30 10.17 16.24
C VAL A 403 10.85 10.34 15.80
N PHE A 404 10.53 10.02 14.56
CA PHE A 404 9.17 10.17 14.05
C PHE A 404 8.18 9.19 14.69
N SER A 405 8.60 7.96 15.03
CA SER A 405 7.76 7.04 15.80
C SER A 405 7.52 7.53 17.24
N CYS A 406 8.49 8.17 17.89
CA CYS A 406 8.33 8.79 19.20
C CYS A 406 7.34 9.98 19.11
N ILE A 407 7.42 10.81 18.07
CA ILE A 407 6.49 11.91 17.87
C ILE A 407 5.07 11.35 17.63
N ALA A 408 4.94 10.28 16.83
CA ALA A 408 3.67 9.58 16.64
C ALA A 408 3.10 9.04 17.96
N PHE A 409 3.95 8.46 18.81
CA PHE A 409 3.56 7.99 20.14
C PHE A 409 3.04 9.15 21.01
N LEU A 410 3.76 10.26 21.06
CA LEU A 410 3.38 11.44 21.83
C LEU A 410 2.07 12.07 21.33
N THR A 411 1.90 12.23 20.02
CA THR A 411 0.66 12.75 19.44
C THR A 411 -0.52 11.81 19.71
N MET A 412 -0.31 10.50 19.66
CA MET A 412 -1.33 9.51 19.96
C MET A 412 -1.78 9.54 21.44
N THR A 413 -0.94 10.00 22.39
CA THR A 413 -1.37 10.16 23.79
C THR A 413 -2.51 11.16 23.94
N GLN A 414 -2.54 12.19 23.07
CA GLN A 414 -3.54 13.25 23.09
C GLN A 414 -4.90 12.82 22.50
N VAL A 415 -4.97 11.68 21.83
CA VAL A 415 -6.20 11.12 21.27
C VAL A 415 -7.04 10.53 22.39
N LYS A 416 -8.23 11.08 22.65
CA LYS A 416 -9.13 10.64 23.74
C LYS A 416 -10.42 9.94 23.27
N HIS A 417 -10.71 10.01 21.96
CA HIS A 417 -11.94 9.50 21.34
C HIS A 417 -11.61 8.44 20.27
N GLY A 418 -12.62 7.71 19.81
CA GLY A 418 -12.48 6.69 18.76
C GLY A 418 -11.94 5.33 19.22
N ASP A 419 -11.85 5.10 20.53
CA ASP A 419 -11.35 3.84 21.13
C ASP A 419 -12.51 2.90 21.50
N VAL A 420 -13.50 2.79 20.63
CA VAL A 420 -14.58 1.81 20.82
C VAL A 420 -14.02 0.42 20.52
N LYS A 421 -14.30 -0.55 21.41
CA LYS A 421 -13.90 -1.93 21.17
C LYS A 421 -14.64 -2.48 19.96
N PRO A 422 -13.95 -2.87 18.89
CA PRO A 422 -14.62 -3.38 17.71
C PRO A 422 -15.31 -4.71 18.01
N GLU A 423 -16.40 -4.99 17.30
CA GLU A 423 -16.98 -6.31 17.27
C GLU A 423 -15.96 -7.35 16.77
N LYS A 424 -16.08 -8.58 17.28
CA LYS A 424 -15.15 -9.66 16.87
C LYS A 424 -15.34 -9.97 15.40
N ARG A 425 -14.33 -9.61 14.59
CA ARG A 425 -14.26 -10.03 13.20
C ARG A 425 -13.89 -11.50 13.09
N LYS A 426 -14.45 -12.22 12.11
CA LYS A 426 -14.19 -13.66 11.92
C LYS A 426 -13.19 -13.89 10.79
N GLY A 427 -12.06 -14.54 11.13
CA GLY A 427 -11.13 -15.08 10.13
C GLY A 427 -10.58 -14.03 9.16
N ILE A 428 -10.94 -14.17 7.89
CA ILE A 428 -10.40 -13.35 6.79
C ILE A 428 -10.78 -11.86 6.88
N GLU A 429 -11.85 -11.50 7.59
CA GLU A 429 -12.26 -10.09 7.75
C GLU A 429 -11.23 -9.22 8.48
N ASN A 430 -10.26 -9.84 9.18
CA ASN A 430 -9.16 -9.13 9.81
C ASN A 430 -8.13 -8.58 8.81
N PHE A 431 -8.16 -9.03 7.52
CA PHE A 431 -7.34 -8.50 6.44
C PHE A 431 -7.99 -7.30 5.73
N ASP A 432 -9.15 -6.84 6.22
CA ASP A 432 -9.81 -5.63 5.75
C ASP A 432 -9.05 -4.41 6.29
N THR A 433 -7.91 -4.14 5.65
CA THR A 433 -7.09 -2.95 5.83
C THR A 433 -7.27 -2.10 4.59
N GLU A 434 -7.91 -0.95 4.74
CA GLU A 434 -8.05 -0.02 3.63
C GLU A 434 -6.75 0.78 3.49
N GLU A 435 -5.86 0.33 2.61
CA GLU A 435 -4.68 1.06 2.15
C GLU A 435 -4.95 1.83 0.86
#